data_a707e2e2980dfc2d4d0b40b001b78b96
#
_entry.id   a707e2e2980dfc2d4d0b40b001b78b96
#
_cell.length_a   1.000
_cell.length_b   1.000
_cell.length_c   1.000
_cell.angle_alpha   90.00
_cell.angle_beta   90.00
_cell.angle_gamma   90.00
#
_symmetry.space_group_name_H-M   'P 1'
#
loop_
_entity.id
_entity.type
_entity.pdbx_description
1 polymer ?
#
loop_
_entity_poly.entity_id
_entity_poly.type
_entity_poly.pdbx_seq_one_letter_code
_entity_poly.pdbx_strand_id
1 'polypeptide(L)'
;MAACVVLATTRADVNNVARRWLDVRKISFASMDEAVTMTGMEYGGITPIGLPDDWPILIDPRVMDAPTVVIGSGIRRSKIVLPGSLLSVAPRAHIVDGLAQPIAS
;
A
#
# COMPACT_ATOMS: atom_id res chain seq x y z
N MET A 1 -5.03 -2.84 11.17
CA MET A 1 -4.98 -2.20 9.83
C MET A 1 -3.74 -2.64 9.08
N ALA A 2 -3.82 -2.65 7.77
CA ALA A 2 -2.70 -2.96 6.89
C ALA A 2 -2.75 -2.07 5.66
N ALA A 3 -1.62 -1.88 5.00
CA ALA A 3 -1.54 -1.13 3.75
C ALA A 3 -1.12 -2.07 2.62
N CYS A 4 -1.72 -1.89 1.45
CA CYS A 4 -1.36 -2.63 0.24
C CYS A 4 -0.79 -1.66 -0.79
N VAL A 5 0.41 -1.93 -1.27
CA VAL A 5 1.08 -1.11 -2.29
C VAL A 5 1.09 -1.86 -3.61
N VAL A 6 0.39 -1.33 -4.59
CA VAL A 6 0.24 -1.94 -5.91
C VAL A 6 0.41 -0.89 -7.00
N LEU A 7 0.74 -1.31 -8.22
CA LEU A 7 0.81 -0.39 -9.34
C LEU A 7 -0.58 0.19 -9.66
N ALA A 8 -0.61 1.43 -10.10
CA ALA A 8 -1.87 2.11 -10.42
C ALA A 8 -2.68 1.41 -11.53
N THR A 9 -2.02 0.61 -12.36
CA THR A 9 -2.66 -0.17 -13.42
C THR A 9 -3.22 -1.50 -12.93
N THR A 10 -3.11 -1.78 -11.62
CA THR A 10 -3.58 -3.03 -11.01
C THR A 10 -4.49 -2.72 -9.83
N ARG A 11 -5.10 -3.75 -9.29
CA ARG A 11 -5.91 -3.66 -8.08
C ARG A 11 -5.50 -4.77 -7.12
N ALA A 12 -5.50 -4.47 -5.83
CA ALA A 12 -5.16 -5.44 -4.80
C ALA A 12 -6.24 -6.52 -4.68
N ASP A 13 -5.81 -7.77 -4.60
CA ASP A 13 -6.71 -8.89 -4.32
C ASP A 13 -6.87 -9.06 -2.81
N VAL A 14 -7.72 -8.21 -2.22
CA VAL A 14 -7.87 -8.15 -0.77
C VAL A 14 -8.65 -9.34 -0.22
N ASN A 15 -9.62 -9.88 -1.00
CA ASN A 15 -10.48 -10.96 -0.53
C ASN A 15 -9.81 -12.32 -0.51
N ASN A 16 -8.78 -12.53 -1.29
CA ASN A 16 -8.05 -13.80 -1.35
C ASN A 16 -6.63 -13.65 -0.82
N VAL A 17 -5.77 -12.93 -1.52
CA VAL A 17 -4.34 -12.89 -1.21
C VAL A 17 -4.06 -12.14 0.09
N ALA A 18 -4.52 -10.89 0.20
CA ALA A 18 -4.25 -10.09 1.41
C ALA A 18 -4.92 -10.71 2.63
N ARG A 19 -6.16 -11.16 2.50
CA ARG A 19 -6.90 -11.79 3.60
C ARG A 19 -6.18 -13.03 4.12
N ARG A 20 -5.68 -13.88 3.23
CA ARG A 20 -4.95 -15.09 3.62
C ARG A 20 -3.61 -14.77 4.24
N TRP A 21 -2.89 -13.81 3.68
CA TRP A 21 -1.59 -13.41 4.20
C TRP A 21 -1.71 -12.85 5.61
N LEU A 22 -2.74 -12.03 5.87
CA LEU A 22 -3.00 -11.45 7.18
C LEU A 22 -3.66 -12.42 8.15
N ASP A 23 -4.10 -13.61 7.65
CA ASP A 23 -4.76 -14.65 8.44
C ASP A 23 -5.98 -14.11 9.20
N VAL A 24 -6.86 -13.45 8.46
CA VAL A 24 -8.12 -12.91 9.01
C VAL A 24 -9.30 -13.47 8.24
N ARG A 25 -10.47 -13.52 8.89
CA ARG A 25 -11.68 -14.04 8.28
C ARG A 25 -12.30 -13.10 7.28
N LYS A 26 -12.19 -11.81 7.54
CA LYS A 26 -12.89 -10.78 6.79
C LYS A 26 -12.00 -9.55 6.65
N ILE A 27 -12.04 -8.94 5.48
CA ILE A 27 -11.28 -7.74 5.20
C ILE A 27 -12.16 -6.76 4.45
N SER A 28 -12.00 -5.48 4.73
CA SER A 28 -12.70 -4.41 4.02
C SER A 28 -11.76 -3.22 3.87
N PHE A 29 -12.06 -2.35 2.90
CA PHE A 29 -11.32 -1.11 2.77
C PHE A 29 -11.72 -0.14 3.88
N ALA A 30 -10.73 0.51 4.47
CA ALA A 30 -11.00 1.62 5.39
C ALA A 30 -11.63 2.78 4.61
N SER A 31 -12.58 3.47 5.24
CA SER A 31 -13.08 4.70 4.65
C SER A 31 -11.96 5.74 4.59
N MET A 32 -12.09 6.74 3.72
CA MET A 32 -11.09 7.79 3.63
C MET A 32 -10.96 8.55 4.96
N ASP A 33 -12.06 8.78 5.65
CA ASP A 33 -12.05 9.46 6.95
C ASP A 33 -11.29 8.66 8.00
N GLU A 34 -11.48 7.34 8.05
CA GLU A 34 -10.73 6.47 8.94
C GLU A 34 -9.24 6.49 8.60
N ALA A 35 -8.90 6.41 7.32
CA ALA A 35 -7.50 6.41 6.88
C ALA A 35 -6.81 7.72 7.28
N VAL A 36 -7.44 8.86 7.05
CA VAL A 36 -6.91 10.17 7.43
C VAL A 36 -6.73 10.27 8.95
N THR A 37 -7.73 9.85 9.71
CA THR A 37 -7.70 9.92 11.18
C THR A 37 -6.60 9.03 11.76
N MET A 38 -6.48 7.80 11.27
CA MET A 38 -5.55 6.82 11.82
C MET A 38 -4.09 7.06 11.41
N THR A 39 -3.87 7.61 10.20
CA THR A 39 -2.51 7.87 9.72
C THR A 39 -2.01 9.26 10.07
N GLY A 40 -2.89 10.20 10.35
CA GLY A 40 -2.55 11.62 10.51
C GLY A 40 -2.13 12.29 9.21
N MET A 41 -2.39 11.66 8.06
CA MET A 41 -2.02 12.19 6.75
C MET A 41 -3.20 12.86 6.07
N GLU A 42 -2.93 13.82 5.18
CA GLU A 42 -3.98 14.54 4.47
C GLU A 42 -4.69 13.66 3.43
N TYR A 43 -5.95 13.95 3.21
CA TYR A 43 -6.72 13.35 2.12
C TYR A 43 -5.98 13.56 0.78
N GLY A 44 -5.78 12.48 0.05
CA GLY A 44 -5.05 12.53 -1.24
C GLY A 44 -3.54 12.53 -1.09
N GLY A 45 -3.00 12.51 0.15
CA GLY A 45 -1.56 12.47 0.40
C GLY A 45 -1.11 11.24 1.17
N ILE A 46 -2.00 10.27 1.39
CA ILE A 46 -1.68 9.07 2.16
C ILE A 46 -0.61 8.26 1.46
N THR A 47 0.38 7.81 2.21
CA THR A 47 1.57 7.13 1.70
C THR A 47 1.90 5.93 2.59
N PRO A 48 2.62 4.91 2.06
CA PRO A 48 3.08 3.80 2.88
C PRO A 48 4.20 4.17 3.86
N ILE A 49 4.82 5.33 3.70
CA ILE A 49 5.90 5.79 4.59
C ILE A 49 5.29 6.55 5.77
N GLY A 50 5.74 6.23 6.97
CA GLY A 50 5.26 6.92 8.18
C GLY A 50 3.93 6.39 8.72
N LEU A 51 3.50 5.22 8.30
CA LEU A 51 2.31 4.57 8.86
C LEU A 51 2.58 4.11 10.29
N PRO A 52 1.51 3.86 11.09
CA PRO A 52 1.68 3.30 12.43
C PRO A 52 2.55 2.03 12.41
N ASP A 53 3.38 1.85 13.41
CA ASP A 53 4.39 0.78 13.45
C ASP A 53 3.81 -0.62 13.44
N ASP A 54 2.56 -0.79 13.84
CA ASP A 54 1.90 -2.10 13.89
C ASP A 54 1.13 -2.43 12.60
N TRP A 55 1.22 -1.58 11.59
CA TRP A 55 0.56 -1.83 10.31
C TRP A 55 1.50 -2.59 9.37
N PRO A 56 1.17 -3.85 8.99
CA PRO A 56 1.88 -4.50 7.92
C PRO A 56 1.69 -3.75 6.58
N ILE A 57 2.76 -3.68 5.81
CA ILE A 57 2.73 -3.10 4.46
C ILE A 57 2.96 -4.23 3.48
N LEU A 58 1.93 -4.56 2.70
CA LEU A 58 2.00 -5.61 1.69
C LEU A 58 2.33 -4.96 0.35
N ILE A 59 3.39 -5.44 -0.30
CA ILE A 59 3.88 -4.86 -1.56
C ILE A 59 3.80 -5.89 -2.66
N ASP A 60 3.15 -5.55 -3.77
CA ASP A 60 3.15 -6.41 -4.96
C ASP A 60 4.56 -6.43 -5.58
N PRO A 61 5.07 -7.60 -6.00
CA PRO A 61 6.40 -7.70 -6.60
C PRO A 61 6.63 -6.77 -7.78
N ARG A 62 5.60 -6.45 -8.55
CA ARG A 62 5.71 -5.54 -9.70
C ARG A 62 6.13 -4.13 -9.29
N VAL A 63 5.75 -3.71 -8.07
CA VAL A 63 6.19 -2.41 -7.54
C VAL A 63 7.69 -2.42 -7.30
N MET A 64 8.21 -3.53 -6.79
CA MET A 64 9.65 -3.69 -6.53
C MET A 64 10.48 -3.61 -7.81
N ASP A 65 9.93 -4.12 -8.91
CA ASP A 65 10.62 -4.12 -10.21
C ASP A 65 10.54 -2.77 -10.93
N ALA A 66 9.71 -1.86 -10.47
CA ALA A 66 9.58 -0.55 -11.09
C ALA A 66 10.83 0.30 -10.80
N PRO A 67 11.51 0.82 -11.83
CA PRO A 67 12.71 1.63 -11.61
C PRO A 67 12.41 2.93 -10.87
N THR A 68 11.20 3.47 -11.05
CA THR A 68 10.77 4.70 -10.39
C THR A 68 9.29 4.61 -10.10
N VAL A 69 8.91 4.96 -8.89
CA VAL A 69 7.50 5.07 -8.47
C VAL A 69 7.26 6.44 -7.84
N VAL A 70 6.02 6.89 -7.89
CA VAL A 70 5.57 8.12 -7.27
C VAL A 70 4.59 7.77 -6.18
N ILE A 71 4.87 8.20 -4.96
CA ILE A 71 3.99 7.95 -3.81
C ILE A 71 3.61 9.28 -3.15
N GLY A 72 2.62 9.23 -2.26
CA GLY A 72 2.26 10.37 -1.44
C GLY A 72 3.34 10.72 -0.43
N SER A 73 3.28 11.90 0.13
CA SER A 73 4.23 12.39 1.14
C SER A 73 3.58 12.66 2.50
N GLY A 74 2.30 12.33 2.66
CA GLY A 74 1.50 12.70 3.83
C GLY A 74 0.81 14.05 3.66
N ILE A 75 1.16 14.81 2.65
CA ILE A 75 0.57 16.10 2.29
C ILE A 75 0.02 16.01 0.88
N ARG A 76 -1.19 16.48 0.67
CA ARG A 76 -1.93 16.31 -0.58
C ARG A 76 -1.20 16.81 -1.83
N ARG A 77 -0.51 17.94 -1.76
CA ARG A 77 0.12 18.59 -2.91
C ARG A 77 1.57 18.21 -3.12
N SER A 78 2.08 17.30 -2.32
CA SER A 78 3.48 16.88 -2.39
C SER A 78 3.56 15.39 -2.70
N LYS A 79 4.54 14.99 -3.52
CA LYS A 79 4.77 13.59 -3.88
C LYS A 79 6.24 13.26 -3.71
N ILE A 80 6.51 11.98 -3.48
CA ILE A 80 7.87 11.46 -3.37
C ILE A 80 8.13 10.56 -4.58
N VAL A 81 9.24 10.75 -5.24
CA VAL A 81 9.69 9.92 -6.37
C VAL A 81 10.89 9.11 -5.90
N LEU A 82 10.81 7.77 -6.06
CA LEU A 82 11.88 6.88 -5.60
C LEU A 82 11.86 5.58 -6.42
N PRO A 83 12.97 4.81 -6.41
CA PRO A 83 12.92 3.45 -6.96
C PRO A 83 11.94 2.59 -6.17
N GLY A 84 11.17 1.75 -6.87
CA GLY A 84 10.21 0.86 -6.23
C GLY A 84 10.83 -0.05 -5.18
N SER A 85 12.07 -0.50 -5.42
CA SER A 85 12.79 -1.38 -4.50
C SER A 85 13.04 -0.76 -3.12
N LEU A 86 13.07 0.57 -3.01
CA LEU A 86 13.28 1.21 -1.71
C LEU A 86 12.09 1.07 -0.77
N LEU A 87 10.90 0.75 -1.29
CA LEU A 87 9.74 0.55 -0.43
C LEU A 87 9.88 -0.65 0.50
N SER A 88 10.72 -1.63 0.14
CA SER A 88 10.94 -2.81 0.98
C SER A 88 11.75 -2.51 2.24
N VAL A 89 12.42 -1.35 2.33
CA VAL A 89 13.17 -0.95 3.53
C VAL A 89 12.26 -0.39 4.62
N ALA A 90 11.00 -0.10 4.29
CA ALA A 90 10.05 0.39 5.29
C ALA A 90 9.82 -0.66 6.36
N PRO A 91 9.68 -0.26 7.65
CA PRO A 91 9.36 -1.20 8.71
C PRO A 91 8.07 -1.96 8.38
N ARG A 92 8.06 -3.27 8.62
CA ARG A 92 6.93 -4.17 8.37
C ARG A 92 6.52 -4.27 6.90
N ALA A 93 7.42 -3.99 5.97
CA ALA A 93 7.19 -4.19 4.56
C ALA A 93 7.37 -5.66 4.20
N HIS A 94 6.42 -6.22 3.45
CA HIS A 94 6.42 -7.61 3.02
C HIS A 94 6.06 -7.68 1.54
N ILE A 95 6.86 -8.37 0.76
CA ILE A 95 6.57 -8.60 -0.65
C ILE A 95 5.66 -9.82 -0.74
N VAL A 96 4.48 -9.63 -1.32
CA VAL A 96 3.45 -10.67 -1.38
C VAL A 96 3.14 -10.99 -2.84
N ASP A 97 3.51 -12.20 -3.27
CA ASP A 97 3.26 -12.65 -4.63
C ASP A 97 1.76 -12.72 -4.91
N GLY A 98 1.37 -12.25 -6.08
CA GLY A 98 -0.04 -12.29 -6.50
C GLY A 98 -0.94 -11.29 -5.77
N LEU A 99 -0.37 -10.33 -5.05
CA LEU A 99 -1.15 -9.35 -4.28
C LEU A 99 -2.08 -8.53 -5.19
N ALA A 100 -1.63 -8.18 -6.39
CA ALA A 100 -2.40 -7.36 -7.30
C ALA A 100 -2.72 -8.10 -8.59
N GLN A 101 -3.86 -7.78 -9.19
CA GLN A 101 -4.29 -8.28 -10.47
C GLN A 101 -4.41 -7.12 -11.46
N PRO A 102 -4.11 -7.34 -12.76
CA PRO A 102 -4.36 -6.30 -13.77
C PRO A 102 -5.82 -5.88 -13.77
N ILE A 103 -6.06 -4.59 -13.95
CA ILE A 103 -7.44 -4.11 -14.11
C ILE A 103 -7.95 -4.60 -15.45
N ALA A 104 -9.10 -5.30 -15.44
CA ALA A 104 -9.71 -5.79 -16.66
C ALA A 104 -10.16 -4.60 -17.51
N SER A 105 -9.77 -4.62 -18.77
CA SER A 105 -10.17 -3.60 -19.73
C SER A 105 -11.48 -3.96 -20.40
#